data_49e4b1073fd7a303eb977f47b43c55bd
#
_entry.id   49e4b1073fd7a303eb977f47b43c55bd
#
_cell.length_a   1.000
_cell.length_b   1.000
_cell.length_c   1.000
_cell.angle_alpha   90.00
_cell.angle_beta   90.00
_cell.angle_gamma   90.00
#
_symmetry.space_group_name_H-M   'P 1'
#
loop_
_entity.id
_entity.type
_entity.pdbx_description
1 polymer ?
#
loop_
_entity_poly.entity_id
_entity_poly.type
_entity_poly.pdbx_seq_one_letter_code
_entity_poly.pdbx_strand_id
1 'polypeptide(L)'
;MNKETRIQKIGEILARPDGSHGGIEIPWEDALKLMPVYKIPLTLLVYNKYNGRILSRTKSLEQQNHQISAETEVGRDLIEKLLWDSDPGRNKQTQNSIKKIGQEKVGIITRDGIIIDGNRRAMLLRRSGNDYFKTVVLDVTLEQNPNEIEKLETTYQMGEDEKLSYNPIEKYLKAKFLSQRGVPIDDIAKWMGETKSKIEELIAVMGTMDDYLDYLGCNGIYTQLDGREDQFITLTKQINNFKGEQSKKPFDGYKDNDVDDLRLISYDYIRVKYEGKDFRNIAYGKRENHFFGDKKIWQSFRDFHFEHVQPIKDGEEKIDFATENLTAYLNDRDNRFFEKSKNEKGKSFFTENIESHYQLIQYRKSHNEPEKLINNAIDALDAIDQGHKAFSAPMVMEKIEKINEITIKMLRRSAPERLLSHVVQMLKSIKCEDGREEKDEMLLKIKEIERVAYQMEKDIKAL
;
A
#
# COMPACT_ATOMS: atom_id res chain seq x y z
N MET A 1 -31.13 -10.51 -26.92
CA MET A 1 -30.97 -10.57 -28.40
C MET A 1 -29.68 -11.31 -28.67
N ASN A 2 -29.65 -12.29 -29.56
CA ASN A 2 -28.41 -13.00 -29.86
C ASN A 2 -27.48 -12.19 -30.79
N LYS A 3 -26.22 -12.62 -30.91
CA LYS A 3 -25.13 -11.94 -31.62
C LYS A 3 -25.47 -11.80 -33.14
N GLU A 4 -25.97 -12.86 -33.77
CA GLU A 4 -26.28 -12.89 -35.20
C GLU A 4 -27.37 -11.87 -35.58
N THR A 5 -28.45 -11.83 -34.78
CA THR A 5 -29.53 -10.84 -34.96
C THR A 5 -29.02 -9.40 -34.76
N ARG A 6 -28.08 -9.20 -33.86
CA ARG A 6 -27.47 -7.90 -33.63
C ARG A 6 -26.64 -7.43 -34.82
N ILE A 7 -25.79 -8.31 -35.34
CA ILE A 7 -24.97 -8.08 -36.56
C ILE A 7 -25.87 -7.74 -37.74
N GLN A 8 -26.94 -8.51 -37.95
CA GLN A 8 -27.89 -8.26 -39.06
C GLN A 8 -28.52 -6.87 -38.91
N LYS A 9 -29.10 -6.52 -37.75
CA LYS A 9 -29.77 -5.24 -37.54
C LYS A 9 -28.83 -4.04 -37.65
N ILE A 10 -27.61 -4.17 -37.16
CA ILE A 10 -26.58 -3.12 -37.34
C ILE A 10 -26.25 -3.02 -38.84
N GLY A 11 -26.05 -4.13 -39.54
CA GLY A 11 -25.82 -4.16 -41.01
C GLY A 11 -26.91 -3.47 -41.81
N GLU A 12 -28.17 -3.69 -41.46
CA GLU A 12 -29.32 -3.00 -42.07
C GLU A 12 -29.28 -1.49 -41.91
N ILE A 13 -28.79 -1.00 -40.73
CA ILE A 13 -28.61 0.45 -40.48
C ILE A 13 -27.47 1.01 -41.33
N LEU A 14 -26.34 0.30 -41.40
CA LEU A 14 -25.18 0.70 -42.19
C LEU A 14 -25.47 0.78 -43.69
N ALA A 15 -26.37 -0.07 -44.20
CA ALA A 15 -26.73 -0.14 -45.61
C ALA A 15 -27.71 0.95 -46.08
N ARG A 16 -28.27 1.76 -45.15
CA ARG A 16 -29.21 2.84 -45.51
C ARG A 16 -28.47 4.01 -46.18
N PRO A 17 -28.99 4.55 -47.28
CA PRO A 17 -28.35 5.65 -47.99
C PRO A 17 -28.16 6.91 -47.16
N ASP A 18 -29.02 7.17 -46.18
CA ASP A 18 -29.06 8.28 -45.24
C ASP A 18 -28.60 7.90 -43.82
N GLY A 19 -28.02 6.70 -43.67
CA GLY A 19 -27.65 6.14 -42.36
C GLY A 19 -26.44 6.88 -41.71
N SER A 20 -25.58 7.46 -42.52
CA SER A 20 -24.36 8.16 -42.02
C SER A 20 -24.68 9.61 -41.64
N HIS A 21 -24.15 10.05 -40.51
CA HIS A 21 -24.29 11.40 -39.96
C HIS A 21 -22.93 12.13 -39.81
N GLY A 22 -22.13 12.15 -40.90
CA GLY A 22 -20.79 12.71 -40.91
C GLY A 22 -19.70 11.63 -40.70
N GLY A 23 -18.47 12.06 -40.46
CA GLY A 23 -17.33 11.16 -40.22
C GLY A 23 -16.38 11.72 -39.19
N ILE A 24 -15.59 10.82 -38.58
CA ILE A 24 -14.49 11.15 -37.71
C ILE A 24 -13.27 10.33 -38.08
N GLU A 25 -12.08 10.88 -37.88
CA GLU A 25 -10.82 10.15 -38.01
C GLU A 25 -10.53 9.34 -36.78
N ILE A 26 -10.24 8.05 -36.96
CA ILE A 26 -9.80 7.15 -35.86
C ILE A 26 -8.51 6.41 -36.28
N PRO A 27 -7.58 6.16 -35.34
CA PRO A 27 -6.42 5.32 -35.59
C PRO A 27 -6.86 3.86 -35.68
N TRP A 28 -6.87 3.29 -36.88
CA TRP A 28 -7.27 1.92 -37.13
C TRP A 28 -6.33 1.24 -38.15
N GLU A 29 -5.79 0.06 -37.79
CA GLU A 29 -4.83 -0.70 -38.62
C GLU A 29 -3.62 0.16 -39.06
N ASP A 30 -2.95 0.78 -38.09
CA ASP A 30 -1.77 1.63 -38.26
C ASP A 30 -1.93 2.89 -39.14
N ALA A 31 -3.18 3.26 -39.46
CA ALA A 31 -3.50 4.43 -40.25
C ALA A 31 -4.61 5.25 -39.60
N LEU A 32 -4.58 6.57 -39.84
CA LEU A 32 -5.71 7.44 -39.49
C LEU A 32 -6.79 7.29 -40.59
N LYS A 33 -7.92 6.68 -40.23
CA LYS A 33 -9.02 6.40 -41.19
C LYS A 33 -10.22 7.27 -40.88
N LEU A 34 -10.74 7.95 -41.90
CA LEU A 34 -12.02 8.65 -41.82
C LEU A 34 -13.16 7.63 -41.86
N MET A 35 -13.87 7.48 -40.74
CA MET A 35 -14.94 6.52 -40.60
C MET A 35 -16.31 7.18 -40.41
N PRO A 36 -17.38 6.69 -41.07
CA PRO A 36 -18.72 7.26 -40.96
C PRO A 36 -19.32 7.07 -39.57
N VAL A 37 -20.08 8.07 -39.11
CA VAL A 37 -20.80 8.04 -37.85
C VAL A 37 -22.24 7.65 -38.05
N TYR A 38 -22.73 6.73 -37.25
CA TYR A 38 -24.10 6.20 -37.28
C TYR A 38 -24.81 6.45 -35.95
N LYS A 39 -26.15 6.51 -35.99
CA LYS A 39 -27.02 6.43 -34.82
C LYS A 39 -27.48 5.02 -34.61
N ILE A 40 -26.84 4.31 -33.70
CA ILE A 40 -27.20 2.90 -33.40
C ILE A 40 -28.10 2.87 -32.17
N PRO A 41 -29.23 2.14 -32.20
CA PRO A 41 -30.11 1.96 -31.06
C PRO A 41 -29.35 1.41 -29.86
N LEU A 42 -29.53 1.99 -28.68
CA LEU A 42 -28.89 1.54 -27.42
C LEU A 42 -29.26 0.09 -27.07
N THR A 43 -30.38 -0.41 -27.57
CA THR A 43 -30.83 -1.81 -27.42
C THR A 43 -29.98 -2.83 -28.20
N LEU A 44 -29.21 -2.38 -29.20
CA LEU A 44 -28.29 -3.19 -30.00
C LEU A 44 -26.87 -3.20 -29.43
N LEU A 45 -26.60 -2.44 -28.34
CA LEU A 45 -25.27 -2.30 -27.77
C LEU A 45 -25.05 -3.29 -26.62
N VAL A 46 -23.82 -3.75 -26.55
CA VAL A 46 -23.31 -4.61 -25.47
C VAL A 46 -22.13 -3.89 -24.79
N TYR A 47 -22.19 -3.73 -23.48
CA TYR A 47 -21.09 -3.15 -22.74
C TYR A 47 -19.85 -4.06 -22.76
N ASN A 48 -18.67 -3.45 -22.88
CA ASN A 48 -17.42 -4.16 -22.65
C ASN A 48 -17.20 -4.30 -21.13
N LYS A 49 -17.38 -5.51 -20.62
CA LYS A 49 -17.18 -5.82 -19.19
C LYS A 49 -15.73 -5.65 -18.71
N TYR A 50 -14.79 -5.68 -19.65
CA TYR A 50 -13.37 -5.45 -19.38
C TYR A 50 -12.92 -4.01 -19.67
N ASN A 51 -13.88 -3.09 -19.80
CA ASN A 51 -13.55 -1.68 -19.94
C ASN A 51 -12.63 -1.19 -18.82
N GLY A 52 -11.59 -0.44 -19.18
CA GLY A 52 -10.55 0.02 -18.25
C GLY A 52 -11.03 0.87 -17.07
N ARG A 53 -12.31 1.30 -17.02
CA ARG A 53 -12.87 2.01 -15.85
C ARG A 53 -13.39 1.09 -14.76
N ILE A 54 -13.66 -0.18 -15.09
CA ILE A 54 -14.29 -1.14 -14.20
C ILE A 54 -13.59 -2.50 -14.20
N LEU A 55 -12.42 -2.60 -14.83
CA LEU A 55 -11.69 -3.86 -15.01
C LEU A 55 -11.38 -4.52 -13.65
N SER A 56 -10.89 -3.76 -12.68
CA SER A 56 -10.58 -4.25 -11.33
C SER A 56 -11.83 -4.81 -10.63
N ARG A 57 -12.96 -4.12 -10.77
CA ARG A 57 -14.26 -4.52 -10.19
C ARG A 57 -14.81 -5.78 -10.85
N THR A 58 -14.78 -5.78 -12.17
CA THR A 58 -15.26 -6.94 -12.96
C THR A 58 -14.42 -8.18 -12.67
N LYS A 59 -13.09 -8.04 -12.67
CA LYS A 59 -12.18 -9.14 -12.31
C LYS A 59 -12.43 -9.65 -10.89
N SER A 60 -12.60 -8.75 -9.92
CA SER A 60 -12.90 -9.12 -8.53
C SER A 60 -14.22 -9.88 -8.39
N LEU A 61 -15.24 -9.52 -9.17
CA LEU A 61 -16.53 -10.23 -9.20
C LEU A 61 -16.41 -11.59 -9.88
N GLU A 62 -15.69 -11.68 -10.99
CA GLU A 62 -15.46 -12.96 -11.69
C GLU A 62 -14.71 -13.95 -10.77
N GLN A 63 -13.77 -13.48 -9.98
CA GLN A 63 -13.07 -14.31 -8.99
C GLN A 63 -13.98 -14.87 -7.90
N GLN A 64 -15.08 -14.21 -7.59
CA GLN A 64 -16.14 -14.68 -6.70
C GLN A 64 -17.13 -15.64 -7.39
N ASN A 65 -16.79 -16.20 -8.56
CA ASN A 65 -17.66 -17.06 -9.37
C ASN A 65 -18.94 -16.37 -9.90
N HIS A 66 -18.99 -15.04 -9.95
CA HIS A 66 -20.04 -14.30 -10.62
C HIS A 66 -19.79 -14.29 -12.13
N GLN A 67 -20.55 -15.09 -12.88
CA GLN A 67 -20.52 -15.02 -14.34
C GLN A 67 -21.21 -13.74 -14.82
N ILE A 68 -20.42 -12.77 -15.26
CA ILE A 68 -20.94 -11.51 -15.79
C ILE A 68 -21.12 -11.68 -17.30
N SER A 69 -22.37 -11.78 -17.76
CA SER A 69 -22.72 -11.76 -19.17
C SER A 69 -23.33 -10.41 -19.54
N ALA A 70 -22.60 -9.58 -20.29
CA ALA A 70 -23.05 -8.27 -20.73
C ALA A 70 -24.27 -8.31 -21.66
N GLU A 71 -24.61 -9.48 -22.21
CA GLU A 71 -25.74 -9.69 -23.10
C GLU A 71 -27.06 -9.92 -22.34
N THR A 72 -26.99 -10.33 -21.07
CA THR A 72 -28.17 -10.51 -20.22
C THR A 72 -28.59 -9.17 -19.59
N GLU A 73 -29.85 -9.07 -19.21
CA GLU A 73 -30.35 -7.87 -18.51
C GLU A 73 -29.65 -7.67 -17.17
N VAL A 74 -29.54 -8.72 -16.37
CA VAL A 74 -28.86 -8.70 -15.06
C VAL A 74 -27.39 -8.28 -15.20
N GLY A 75 -26.66 -8.87 -16.16
CA GLY A 75 -25.26 -8.52 -16.37
C GLY A 75 -25.07 -7.10 -16.89
N ARG A 76 -25.96 -6.62 -17.75
CA ARG A 76 -25.98 -5.23 -18.21
C ARG A 76 -26.19 -4.26 -17.05
N ASP A 77 -27.21 -4.49 -16.21
CA ASP A 77 -27.53 -3.63 -15.07
C ASP A 77 -26.39 -3.61 -14.04
N LEU A 78 -25.74 -4.73 -13.83
CA LEU A 78 -24.53 -4.81 -12.99
C LEU A 78 -23.39 -3.95 -13.58
N ILE A 79 -23.10 -4.07 -14.87
CA ILE A 79 -22.06 -3.26 -15.52
C ILE A 79 -22.42 -1.77 -15.46
N GLU A 80 -23.67 -1.39 -15.70
CA GLU A 80 -24.13 0.00 -15.56
C GLU A 80 -23.97 0.53 -14.14
N LYS A 81 -24.20 -0.30 -13.12
CA LYS A 81 -23.94 0.06 -11.72
C LYS A 81 -22.44 0.28 -11.49
N LEU A 82 -21.59 -0.64 -11.94
CA LEU A 82 -20.13 -0.49 -11.81
C LEU A 82 -19.61 0.79 -12.49
N LEU A 83 -20.11 1.08 -13.70
CA LEU A 83 -19.78 2.31 -14.45
C LEU A 83 -20.25 3.58 -13.72
N TRP A 84 -21.43 3.53 -13.11
CA TRP A 84 -21.95 4.66 -12.33
C TRP A 84 -21.10 4.86 -11.05
N ASP A 85 -20.82 3.81 -10.33
CA ASP A 85 -20.11 3.84 -9.06
C ASP A 85 -18.62 4.16 -9.23
N SER A 86 -18.06 4.03 -10.45
CA SER A 86 -16.66 4.40 -10.72
C SER A 86 -16.36 5.89 -10.50
N ASP A 87 -17.31 6.78 -10.74
CA ASP A 87 -17.19 8.23 -10.49
C ASP A 87 -18.60 8.89 -10.51
N PRO A 88 -19.37 8.80 -9.41
CA PRO A 88 -20.74 9.32 -9.36
C PRO A 88 -20.84 10.83 -9.60
N GLY A 89 -19.87 11.61 -9.12
CA GLY A 89 -19.84 13.06 -9.24
C GLY A 89 -19.73 13.50 -10.71
N ARG A 90 -18.75 12.96 -11.40
CA ARG A 90 -18.52 13.24 -12.82
C ARG A 90 -19.60 12.64 -13.72
N ASN A 91 -20.15 11.48 -13.34
CA ASN A 91 -21.29 10.89 -14.02
C ASN A 91 -22.51 11.80 -14.02
N LYS A 92 -22.82 12.41 -12.86
CA LYS A 92 -23.93 13.38 -12.73
C LYS A 92 -23.70 14.63 -13.58
N GLN A 93 -22.48 15.17 -13.59
CA GLN A 93 -22.13 16.33 -14.44
C GLN A 93 -22.29 16.00 -15.92
N THR A 94 -21.73 14.88 -16.38
CA THR A 94 -21.83 14.43 -17.78
C THR A 94 -23.28 14.13 -18.17
N GLN A 95 -24.06 13.54 -17.27
CA GLN A 95 -25.50 13.30 -17.51
C GLN A 95 -26.28 14.59 -17.71
N ASN A 96 -25.99 15.62 -16.92
CA ASN A 96 -26.61 16.93 -17.05
C ASN A 96 -26.23 17.61 -18.38
N SER A 97 -24.98 17.45 -18.84
CA SER A 97 -24.57 17.92 -20.18
C SER A 97 -25.32 17.18 -21.28
N ILE A 98 -25.39 15.85 -21.23
CA ILE A 98 -26.14 15.04 -22.20
C ILE A 98 -27.62 15.46 -22.30
N LYS A 99 -28.26 15.74 -21.17
CA LYS A 99 -29.68 16.24 -21.16
C LYS A 99 -29.84 17.59 -21.80
N LYS A 100 -28.82 18.46 -21.76
CA LYS A 100 -28.89 19.82 -22.31
C LYS A 100 -28.55 19.87 -23.80
N ILE A 101 -27.47 19.23 -24.21
CA ILE A 101 -26.88 19.40 -25.54
C ILE A 101 -26.76 18.07 -26.33
N GLY A 102 -27.16 16.94 -25.73
CA GLY A 102 -27.07 15.63 -26.36
C GLY A 102 -25.66 15.03 -26.29
N GLN A 103 -25.43 14.01 -27.11
CA GLN A 103 -24.14 13.36 -27.23
C GLN A 103 -23.19 14.18 -28.11
N GLU A 104 -22.10 14.69 -27.54
CA GLU A 104 -21.06 15.44 -28.23
C GLU A 104 -19.98 14.52 -28.82
N LYS A 105 -19.32 13.70 -27.97
CA LYS A 105 -18.27 12.79 -28.41
C LYS A 105 -18.87 11.52 -29.01
N VAL A 106 -18.40 11.15 -30.17
CA VAL A 106 -18.75 9.91 -30.87
C VAL A 106 -18.09 8.71 -30.16
N GLY A 107 -18.78 7.59 -30.09
CA GLY A 107 -18.23 6.34 -29.56
C GLY A 107 -17.67 5.42 -30.67
N ILE A 108 -17.17 4.27 -30.27
CA ILE A 108 -16.66 3.23 -31.17
C ILE A 108 -17.26 1.90 -30.73
N ILE A 109 -17.85 1.15 -31.68
CA ILE A 109 -18.37 -0.19 -31.45
C ILE A 109 -17.85 -1.18 -32.49
N THR A 110 -17.86 -2.46 -32.16
CA THR A 110 -17.62 -3.54 -33.10
C THR A 110 -18.86 -3.82 -33.94
N ARG A 111 -18.68 -4.60 -35.01
CA ARG A 111 -19.78 -5.03 -35.90
C ARG A 111 -20.90 -5.79 -35.17
N ASP A 112 -20.58 -6.48 -34.09
CA ASP A 112 -21.52 -7.19 -33.22
C ASP A 112 -22.05 -6.35 -32.04
N GLY A 113 -21.80 -5.05 -32.05
CA GLY A 113 -22.35 -4.06 -31.09
C GLY A 113 -21.67 -3.96 -29.76
N ILE A 114 -20.46 -4.54 -29.59
CA ILE A 114 -19.68 -4.37 -28.36
C ILE A 114 -19.06 -2.97 -28.34
N ILE A 115 -19.23 -2.26 -27.24
CA ILE A 115 -18.74 -0.89 -27.09
C ILE A 115 -17.23 -0.92 -26.73
N ILE A 116 -16.40 -0.41 -27.64
CA ILE A 116 -14.95 -0.26 -27.43
C ILE A 116 -14.65 1.05 -26.73
N ASP A 117 -15.20 2.18 -27.25
CA ASP A 117 -15.15 3.47 -26.57
C ASP A 117 -16.55 4.02 -26.33
N GLY A 118 -16.77 4.58 -25.13
CA GLY A 118 -18.00 5.25 -24.76
C GLY A 118 -18.93 4.42 -23.87
N ASN A 119 -18.49 3.35 -23.20
CA ASN A 119 -19.31 2.56 -22.27
C ASN A 119 -20.04 3.45 -21.23
N ARG A 120 -19.30 4.32 -20.56
CA ARG A 120 -19.87 5.31 -19.62
C ARG A 120 -20.90 6.20 -20.27
N ARG A 121 -20.63 6.67 -21.47
CA ARG A 121 -21.51 7.57 -22.24
C ARG A 121 -22.80 6.86 -22.66
N ALA A 122 -22.71 5.61 -23.12
CA ALA A 122 -23.88 4.79 -23.46
C ALA A 122 -24.78 4.56 -22.24
N MET A 123 -24.20 4.27 -21.06
CA MET A 123 -24.92 4.15 -19.79
C MET A 123 -25.65 5.46 -19.44
N LEU A 124 -24.98 6.61 -19.55
CA LEU A 124 -25.57 7.91 -19.22
C LEU A 124 -26.68 8.33 -20.20
N LEU A 125 -26.53 8.01 -21.50
CA LEU A 125 -27.58 8.22 -22.50
C LEU A 125 -28.83 7.40 -22.17
N ARG A 126 -28.67 6.12 -21.85
CA ARG A 126 -29.78 5.24 -21.44
C ARG A 126 -30.50 5.79 -20.21
N ARG A 127 -29.75 6.15 -19.17
CA ARG A 127 -30.29 6.76 -17.93
C ARG A 127 -30.95 8.14 -18.15
N SER A 128 -30.68 8.77 -19.28
CA SER A 128 -31.28 10.05 -19.67
C SER A 128 -32.46 9.90 -20.61
N GLY A 129 -32.91 8.68 -20.91
CA GLY A 129 -34.05 8.40 -21.78
C GLY A 129 -33.77 8.59 -23.27
N ASN A 130 -32.50 8.49 -23.69
CA ASN A 130 -32.15 8.50 -25.12
C ASN A 130 -32.24 7.09 -25.70
N ASP A 131 -32.59 7.02 -26.99
CA ASP A 131 -32.74 5.74 -27.69
C ASP A 131 -31.51 5.35 -28.49
N TYR A 132 -30.66 6.30 -28.85
CA TYR A 132 -29.58 6.11 -29.81
C TYR A 132 -28.22 6.55 -29.24
N PHE A 133 -27.18 5.89 -29.76
CA PHE A 133 -25.77 6.19 -29.51
C PHE A 133 -25.10 6.58 -30.83
N LYS A 134 -24.50 7.78 -30.90
CA LYS A 134 -23.68 8.20 -32.05
C LYS A 134 -22.35 7.50 -31.97
N THR A 135 -22.02 6.68 -32.98
CA THR A 135 -20.83 5.81 -32.96
C THR A 135 -20.30 5.52 -34.34
N VAL A 136 -19.00 5.24 -34.40
CA VAL A 136 -18.37 4.55 -35.53
C VAL A 136 -18.56 3.04 -35.32
N VAL A 137 -18.80 2.31 -36.38
CA VAL A 137 -18.92 0.84 -36.39
C VAL A 137 -17.70 0.27 -37.08
N LEU A 138 -16.90 -0.53 -36.37
CA LEU A 138 -15.81 -1.30 -36.96
C LEU A 138 -16.38 -2.45 -37.80
N ASP A 139 -15.70 -2.80 -38.87
CA ASP A 139 -16.09 -3.88 -39.77
C ASP A 139 -15.76 -5.28 -39.22
N VAL A 140 -15.20 -5.38 -38.05
CA VAL A 140 -14.79 -6.60 -37.35
C VAL A 140 -15.53 -6.82 -36.05
N THR A 141 -15.60 -8.08 -35.62
CA THR A 141 -16.00 -8.44 -34.24
C THR A 141 -14.77 -8.51 -33.33
N LEU A 142 -15.01 -8.51 -32.02
CA LEU A 142 -13.92 -8.64 -31.01
C LEU A 142 -13.09 -9.91 -31.22
N GLU A 143 -13.72 -11.01 -31.69
CA GLU A 143 -13.05 -12.29 -31.90
C GLU A 143 -12.22 -12.33 -33.20
N GLN A 144 -12.60 -11.54 -34.22
CA GLN A 144 -11.92 -11.50 -35.52
C GLN A 144 -10.59 -10.75 -35.47
N ASN A 145 -10.52 -9.67 -34.71
CA ASN A 145 -9.31 -8.87 -34.62
C ASN A 145 -9.06 -8.34 -33.19
N PRO A 146 -8.80 -9.23 -32.22
CA PRO A 146 -8.70 -8.87 -30.82
C PRO A 146 -7.51 -7.92 -30.52
N ASN A 147 -6.40 -8.06 -31.24
CA ASN A 147 -5.19 -7.24 -30.97
C ASN A 147 -5.37 -5.78 -31.40
N GLU A 148 -5.93 -5.54 -32.61
CA GLU A 148 -6.20 -4.18 -33.08
C GLU A 148 -7.28 -3.48 -32.27
N ILE A 149 -8.32 -4.23 -31.83
CA ILE A 149 -9.35 -3.72 -30.95
C ILE A 149 -8.75 -3.37 -29.57
N GLU A 150 -7.90 -4.24 -29.01
CA GLU A 150 -7.22 -3.99 -27.74
C GLU A 150 -6.31 -2.74 -27.80
N LYS A 151 -5.57 -2.60 -28.91
CA LYS A 151 -4.75 -1.42 -29.21
C LYS A 151 -5.60 -0.16 -29.26
N LEU A 152 -6.69 -0.19 -30.04
CA LEU A 152 -7.61 0.93 -30.18
C LEU A 152 -8.22 1.31 -28.83
N GLU A 153 -8.75 0.34 -28.08
CA GLU A 153 -9.34 0.54 -26.77
C GLU A 153 -8.32 1.17 -25.81
N THR A 154 -7.10 0.62 -25.74
CA THR A 154 -6.06 1.11 -24.85
C THR A 154 -5.67 2.55 -25.19
N THR A 155 -5.49 2.86 -26.47
CA THR A 155 -5.14 4.21 -26.96
C THR A 155 -6.20 5.23 -26.59
N TYR A 156 -7.49 4.89 -26.77
CA TYR A 156 -8.59 5.79 -26.43
C TYR A 156 -8.83 5.92 -24.92
N GLN A 157 -8.65 4.86 -24.16
CA GLN A 157 -8.92 4.86 -22.73
C GLN A 157 -7.78 5.41 -21.89
N MET A 158 -6.53 5.19 -22.30
CA MET A 158 -5.32 5.54 -21.55
C MET A 158 -4.53 6.70 -22.18
N GLY A 159 -4.93 7.16 -23.38
CA GLY A 159 -4.30 8.28 -24.07
C GLY A 159 -4.47 9.63 -23.35
N GLU A 160 -3.83 10.68 -23.86
CA GLU A 160 -3.61 11.96 -23.16
C GLU A 160 -4.88 12.68 -22.68
N ASP A 161 -5.99 12.57 -23.40
CA ASP A 161 -7.20 13.36 -23.10
C ASP A 161 -8.04 12.82 -21.93
N GLU A 162 -7.83 11.59 -21.46
CA GLU A 162 -8.66 10.93 -20.45
C GLU A 162 -7.94 10.53 -19.16
N LYS A 163 -6.65 10.88 -19.00
CA LYS A 163 -5.79 10.48 -17.85
C LYS A 163 -6.34 10.84 -16.46
N LEU A 164 -7.24 11.81 -16.37
CA LEU A 164 -7.69 12.40 -15.09
C LEU A 164 -8.81 11.64 -14.36
N SER A 165 -9.33 10.54 -14.91
CA SER A 165 -10.54 9.91 -14.36
C SER A 165 -10.50 8.38 -14.18
N TYR A 166 -9.34 7.75 -14.33
CA TYR A 166 -9.17 6.32 -14.07
C TYR A 166 -8.73 6.08 -12.63
N ASN A 167 -9.25 5.03 -12.00
CA ASN A 167 -8.64 4.49 -10.79
C ASN A 167 -7.20 4.08 -11.14
N PRO A 168 -6.18 4.52 -10.37
CA PRO A 168 -4.79 4.16 -10.64
C PRO A 168 -4.57 2.66 -10.86
N ILE A 169 -5.25 1.81 -10.08
CA ILE A 169 -5.14 0.33 -10.17
C ILE A 169 -5.46 -0.19 -11.56
N GLU A 170 -6.39 0.44 -12.29
CA GLU A 170 -6.76 0.02 -13.65
C GLU A 170 -5.57 0.14 -14.62
N LYS A 171 -4.70 1.13 -14.42
CA LYS A 171 -3.49 1.32 -15.23
C LYS A 171 -2.48 0.18 -15.04
N TYR A 172 -2.26 -0.22 -13.78
CA TYR A 172 -1.37 -1.33 -13.43
C TYR A 172 -1.90 -2.65 -13.99
N LEU A 173 -3.20 -2.91 -13.82
CA LEU A 173 -3.87 -4.09 -14.37
C LEU A 173 -3.78 -4.14 -15.89
N LYS A 174 -4.02 -3.02 -16.59
CA LYS A 174 -3.97 -2.96 -18.04
C LYS A 174 -2.57 -3.24 -18.57
N ALA A 175 -1.54 -2.61 -18.00
CA ALA A 175 -0.14 -2.83 -18.39
C ALA A 175 0.26 -4.30 -18.21
N LYS A 176 -0.06 -4.91 -17.07
CA LYS A 176 0.20 -6.33 -16.80
C LYS A 176 -0.58 -7.25 -17.76
N PHE A 177 -1.86 -6.98 -17.98
CA PHE A 177 -2.71 -7.78 -18.86
C PHE A 177 -2.16 -7.81 -20.29
N LEU A 178 -1.77 -6.65 -20.85
CA LEU A 178 -1.17 -6.56 -22.17
C LEU A 178 0.15 -7.33 -22.24
N SER A 179 1.00 -7.18 -21.24
CA SER A 179 2.28 -7.91 -21.14
C SER A 179 2.08 -9.43 -21.10
N GLN A 180 1.11 -9.92 -20.31
CA GLN A 180 0.79 -11.33 -20.21
C GLN A 180 0.24 -11.93 -21.52
N ARG A 181 -0.37 -11.11 -22.37
CA ARG A 181 -0.80 -11.50 -23.73
C ARG A 181 0.33 -11.45 -24.75
N GLY A 182 1.56 -11.15 -24.34
CA GLY A 182 2.72 -11.14 -25.21
C GLY A 182 2.90 -9.84 -26.03
N VAL A 183 2.16 -8.77 -25.69
CA VAL A 183 2.36 -7.47 -26.35
C VAL A 183 3.73 -6.93 -25.94
N PRO A 184 4.59 -6.51 -26.89
CA PRO A 184 5.89 -5.94 -26.60
C PRO A 184 5.78 -4.68 -25.72
N ILE A 185 6.70 -4.50 -24.77
CA ILE A 185 6.66 -3.35 -23.84
C ILE A 185 6.69 -2.01 -24.56
N ASP A 186 7.42 -1.93 -25.67
CA ASP A 186 7.49 -0.71 -26.50
C ASP A 186 6.12 -0.36 -27.13
N ASP A 187 5.35 -1.36 -27.54
CA ASP A 187 4.00 -1.18 -28.05
C ASP A 187 3.02 -0.80 -26.92
N ILE A 188 3.13 -1.45 -25.77
CA ILE A 188 2.33 -1.08 -24.58
C ILE A 188 2.58 0.39 -24.21
N ALA A 189 3.84 0.81 -24.19
CA ALA A 189 4.24 2.18 -23.91
C ALA A 189 3.58 3.17 -24.90
N LYS A 190 3.66 2.87 -26.20
CA LYS A 190 3.03 3.67 -27.25
C LYS A 190 1.50 3.75 -27.08
N TRP A 191 0.84 2.62 -26.82
CA TRP A 191 -0.64 2.56 -26.69
C TRP A 191 -1.14 3.29 -25.43
N MET A 192 -0.38 3.21 -24.32
CA MET A 192 -0.74 3.86 -23.06
C MET A 192 -0.25 5.31 -22.97
N GLY A 193 0.49 5.83 -23.97
CA GLY A 193 1.07 7.16 -23.95
C GLY A 193 2.08 7.36 -22.82
N GLU A 194 2.87 6.31 -22.51
CA GLU A 194 3.85 6.29 -21.42
C GLU A 194 5.25 5.95 -21.94
N THR A 195 6.27 6.09 -21.09
CA THR A 195 7.62 5.63 -21.40
C THR A 195 7.76 4.12 -21.14
N LYS A 196 8.70 3.46 -21.84
CA LYS A 196 9.03 2.05 -21.58
C LYS A 196 9.33 1.78 -20.10
N SER A 197 10.18 2.60 -19.48
CA SER A 197 10.52 2.48 -18.06
C SER A 197 9.29 2.61 -17.15
N LYS A 198 8.31 3.45 -17.54
CA LYS A 198 7.06 3.57 -16.77
C LYS A 198 6.21 2.32 -16.90
N ILE A 199 6.14 1.68 -18.05
CA ILE A 199 5.43 0.40 -18.23
C ILE A 199 6.10 -0.71 -17.41
N GLU A 200 7.42 -0.80 -17.45
CA GLU A 200 8.18 -1.75 -16.62
C GLU A 200 7.89 -1.55 -15.11
N GLU A 201 7.87 -0.28 -14.67
CA GLU A 201 7.48 0.07 -13.29
C GLU A 201 6.04 -0.37 -12.97
N LEU A 202 5.07 -0.07 -13.86
CA LEU A 202 3.67 -0.46 -13.65
C LEU A 202 3.52 -1.98 -13.52
N ILE A 203 4.19 -2.75 -14.36
CA ILE A 203 4.16 -4.21 -14.32
C ILE A 203 4.79 -4.74 -13.03
N ALA A 204 5.93 -4.20 -12.61
CA ALA A 204 6.61 -4.59 -11.39
C ALA A 204 5.76 -4.29 -10.13
N VAL A 205 5.15 -3.09 -10.08
CA VAL A 205 4.25 -2.71 -8.98
C VAL A 205 3.03 -3.61 -8.94
N MET A 206 2.44 -3.94 -10.10
CA MET A 206 1.31 -4.87 -10.16
C MET A 206 1.69 -6.28 -9.69
N GLY A 207 2.93 -6.73 -9.95
CA GLY A 207 3.46 -7.97 -9.39
C GLY A 207 3.47 -7.95 -7.85
N THR A 208 3.96 -6.87 -7.25
CA THR A 208 3.95 -6.70 -5.79
C THR A 208 2.52 -6.64 -5.22
N MET A 209 1.58 -6.04 -5.95
CA MET A 209 0.16 -6.02 -5.59
C MET A 209 -0.48 -7.42 -5.62
N ASP A 210 -0.14 -8.23 -6.63
CA ASP A 210 -0.63 -9.62 -6.69
C ASP A 210 -0.06 -10.47 -5.55
N ASP A 211 1.23 -10.36 -5.26
CA ASP A 211 1.86 -11.04 -4.12
C ASP A 211 1.18 -10.64 -2.79
N TYR A 212 0.79 -9.37 -2.65
CA TYR A 212 0.01 -8.91 -1.49
C TYR A 212 -1.37 -9.54 -1.41
N LEU A 213 -2.08 -9.63 -2.54
CA LEU A 213 -3.40 -10.27 -2.57
C LEU A 213 -3.29 -11.77 -2.26
N ASP A 214 -2.24 -12.43 -2.74
CA ASP A 214 -1.92 -13.82 -2.38
C ASP A 214 -1.66 -13.98 -0.89
N TYR A 215 -0.81 -13.13 -0.34
CA TYR A 215 -0.51 -13.07 1.09
C TYR A 215 -1.75 -12.91 1.99
N LEU A 216 -2.72 -12.13 1.55
CA LEU A 216 -4.01 -11.98 2.25
C LEU A 216 -5.02 -13.10 1.97
N GLY A 217 -4.70 -14.04 1.08
CA GLY A 217 -5.60 -15.10 0.62
C GLY A 217 -6.78 -14.59 -0.21
N CYS A 218 -6.65 -13.43 -0.87
CA CYS A 218 -7.69 -12.82 -1.70
C CYS A 218 -7.23 -12.55 -3.13
N ASN A 219 -6.59 -13.56 -3.74
CA ASN A 219 -6.10 -13.51 -5.12
C ASN A 219 -7.17 -13.02 -6.10
N GLY A 220 -6.80 -12.06 -6.94
CA GLY A 220 -7.68 -11.49 -7.95
C GLY A 220 -8.77 -10.54 -7.43
N ILE A 221 -8.84 -10.27 -6.13
CA ILE A 221 -9.79 -9.31 -5.54
C ILE A 221 -9.14 -7.91 -5.53
N TYR A 222 -9.01 -7.32 -6.70
CA TYR A 222 -8.29 -6.07 -6.92
C TYR A 222 -8.91 -4.85 -6.23
N THR A 223 -10.16 -4.93 -5.81
CA THR A 223 -10.81 -3.89 -4.98
C THR A 223 -10.13 -3.69 -3.62
N GLN A 224 -9.34 -4.66 -3.16
CA GLN A 224 -8.53 -4.54 -1.94
C GLN A 224 -7.30 -3.63 -2.08
N LEU A 225 -6.96 -3.24 -3.30
CA LEU A 225 -5.83 -2.36 -3.58
C LEU A 225 -6.19 -0.87 -3.55
N ASP A 226 -7.48 -0.53 -3.52
CA ASP A 226 -7.95 0.85 -3.59
C ASP A 226 -7.36 1.72 -2.47
N GLY A 227 -6.78 2.86 -2.87
CA GLY A 227 -6.19 3.83 -1.94
C GLY A 227 -4.86 3.42 -1.31
N ARG A 228 -4.18 2.38 -1.83
CA ARG A 228 -2.90 1.86 -1.33
C ARG A 228 -1.76 1.94 -2.35
N GLU A 229 -1.94 2.66 -3.43
CA GLU A 229 -1.01 2.71 -4.56
C GLU A 229 0.38 3.22 -4.17
N ASP A 230 0.47 4.33 -3.43
CA ASP A 230 1.75 4.96 -3.05
C ASP A 230 2.64 4.01 -2.23
N GLN A 231 2.02 3.22 -1.36
CA GLN A 231 2.73 2.22 -0.55
C GLN A 231 3.34 1.12 -1.43
N PHE A 232 2.59 0.62 -2.43
CA PHE A 232 3.10 -0.41 -3.35
C PHE A 232 4.21 0.11 -4.25
N ILE A 233 4.10 1.33 -4.77
CA ILE A 233 5.18 1.99 -5.53
C ILE A 233 6.44 2.07 -4.66
N THR A 234 6.30 2.54 -3.43
CA THR A 234 7.40 2.67 -2.47
C THR A 234 8.03 1.31 -2.18
N LEU A 235 7.23 0.31 -1.84
CA LEU A 235 7.70 -1.03 -1.49
C LEU A 235 8.39 -1.73 -2.65
N THR A 236 7.78 -1.73 -3.84
CA THR A 236 8.37 -2.35 -5.06
C THR A 236 9.74 -1.76 -5.35
N LYS A 237 9.88 -0.43 -5.26
CA LYS A 237 11.16 0.24 -5.45
C LYS A 237 12.21 -0.20 -4.42
N GLN A 238 11.81 -0.40 -3.16
CA GLN A 238 12.74 -0.86 -2.12
C GLN A 238 13.16 -2.32 -2.33
N ILE A 239 12.21 -3.21 -2.61
CA ILE A 239 12.52 -4.60 -2.91
C ILE A 239 13.52 -4.69 -4.08
N ASN A 240 13.28 -3.97 -5.17
CA ASN A 240 14.17 -3.96 -6.33
C ASN A 240 15.54 -3.36 -6.02
N ASN A 241 15.63 -2.38 -5.11
CA ASN A 241 16.90 -1.78 -4.69
C ASN A 241 17.73 -2.71 -3.80
N PHE A 242 17.10 -3.63 -3.07
CA PHE A 242 17.76 -4.48 -2.07
C PHE A 242 17.96 -5.91 -2.54
N LYS A 243 17.31 -6.37 -3.62
CA LYS A 243 17.53 -7.67 -4.23
C LYS A 243 18.53 -7.57 -5.38
N GLY A 244 19.42 -8.57 -5.48
CA GLY A 244 20.35 -8.73 -6.59
C GLY A 244 21.77 -8.23 -6.34
N GLU A 245 22.66 -8.48 -7.32
CA GLU A 245 24.11 -8.21 -7.21
C GLU A 245 24.46 -6.72 -7.14
N GLN A 246 23.64 -5.85 -7.70
CA GLN A 246 23.82 -4.39 -7.69
C GLN A 246 23.05 -3.69 -6.57
N SER A 247 22.59 -4.45 -5.59
CA SER A 247 21.76 -3.93 -4.53
C SER A 247 22.46 -2.84 -3.70
N LYS A 248 21.73 -1.79 -3.37
CA LYS A 248 22.14 -0.79 -2.38
C LYS A 248 21.99 -1.45 -1.00
N LYS A 249 23.08 -2.01 -0.47
CA LYS A 249 23.07 -2.71 0.81
C LYS A 249 22.50 -1.81 1.92
N PRO A 250 21.41 -2.20 2.57
CA PRO A 250 20.80 -1.38 3.61
C PRO A 250 21.68 -1.37 4.88
N PHE A 251 22.10 -2.53 5.38
CA PHE A 251 23.06 -2.71 6.47
C PHE A 251 24.05 -3.83 6.13
N ASP A 252 25.20 -3.89 6.80
CA ASP A 252 26.21 -4.89 6.51
C ASP A 252 25.77 -6.30 6.98
N GLY A 253 25.90 -7.28 6.07
CA GLY A 253 25.54 -8.67 6.34
C GLY A 253 24.05 -8.98 6.27
N TYR A 254 23.23 -8.14 5.62
CA TYR A 254 21.85 -8.47 5.30
C TYR A 254 21.79 -9.63 4.29
N LYS A 255 20.69 -10.35 4.29
CA LYS A 255 20.40 -11.49 3.41
C LYS A 255 19.07 -11.28 2.69
N ASP A 256 18.81 -12.08 1.66
CA ASP A 256 17.53 -12.05 0.93
C ASP A 256 16.33 -12.32 1.85
N ASN A 257 16.49 -13.14 2.88
CA ASN A 257 15.45 -13.36 3.88
C ASN A 257 15.07 -12.05 4.63
N ASP A 258 16.02 -11.14 4.86
CA ASP A 258 15.72 -9.85 5.48
C ASP A 258 14.83 -8.98 4.56
N VAL A 259 15.02 -9.13 3.22
CA VAL A 259 14.16 -8.44 2.24
C VAL A 259 12.77 -9.09 2.15
N ASP A 260 12.69 -10.41 2.33
CA ASP A 260 11.41 -11.11 2.40
C ASP A 260 10.65 -10.72 3.68
N ASP A 261 11.33 -10.63 4.83
CA ASP A 261 10.74 -10.11 6.08
C ASP A 261 10.26 -8.67 5.90
N LEU A 262 11.06 -7.81 5.25
CA LEU A 262 10.66 -6.43 4.92
C LEU A 262 9.37 -6.41 4.10
N ARG A 263 9.24 -7.28 3.11
CA ARG A 263 8.05 -7.40 2.26
C ARG A 263 6.82 -7.79 3.08
N LEU A 264 6.92 -8.86 3.87
CA LEU A 264 5.81 -9.38 4.67
C LEU A 264 5.34 -8.36 5.72
N ILE A 265 6.26 -7.75 6.44
CA ILE A 265 5.96 -6.70 7.41
C ILE A 265 5.29 -5.51 6.72
N SER A 266 5.83 -5.06 5.57
CA SER A 266 5.24 -3.95 4.81
C SER A 266 3.81 -4.26 4.36
N TYR A 267 3.49 -5.50 4.01
CA TYR A 267 2.12 -5.91 3.67
C TYR A 267 1.15 -5.73 4.83
N ASP A 268 1.55 -6.06 6.05
CA ASP A 268 0.71 -5.84 7.22
C ASP A 268 0.48 -4.35 7.50
N TYR A 269 1.51 -3.50 7.32
CA TYR A 269 1.37 -2.03 7.41
C TYR A 269 0.48 -1.47 6.29
N ILE A 270 0.57 -1.98 5.05
CA ILE A 270 -0.32 -1.61 3.94
C ILE A 270 -1.76 -2.01 4.26
N ARG A 271 -1.97 -3.20 4.83
CA ARG A 271 -3.29 -3.71 5.23
C ARG A 271 -4.00 -2.78 6.20
N VAL A 272 -3.30 -2.26 7.20
CA VAL A 272 -3.83 -1.31 8.17
C VAL A 272 -3.72 0.15 7.74
N LYS A 273 -3.44 0.39 6.46
CA LYS A 273 -3.45 1.71 5.80
C LYS A 273 -2.44 2.71 6.34
N TYR A 274 -1.28 2.23 6.80
CA TYR A 274 -0.16 3.13 7.05
C TYR A 274 0.35 3.73 5.75
N GLU A 275 0.60 5.05 5.77
CA GLU A 275 0.98 5.81 4.58
C GLU A 275 2.00 6.91 4.88
N GLY A 276 2.43 7.63 3.85
CA GLY A 276 3.26 8.81 3.95
C GLY A 276 4.60 8.56 4.64
N LYS A 277 4.95 9.42 5.61
CA LYS A 277 6.24 9.38 6.31
C LYS A 277 6.40 8.12 7.15
N ASP A 278 5.36 7.68 7.81
CA ASP A 278 5.40 6.56 8.73
C ASP A 278 5.73 5.26 8.01
N PHE A 279 5.08 5.01 6.88
CA PHE A 279 5.41 3.87 6.03
C PHE A 279 6.83 3.96 5.44
N ARG A 280 7.26 5.16 5.03
CA ARG A 280 8.59 5.39 4.46
C ARG A 280 9.73 5.19 5.47
N ASN A 281 9.47 5.37 6.77
CA ASN A 281 10.46 5.10 7.82
C ASN A 281 10.92 3.65 7.86
N ILE A 282 10.14 2.70 7.32
CA ILE A 282 10.51 1.28 7.32
C ILE A 282 11.76 1.06 6.47
N ALA A 283 11.77 1.52 5.21
CA ALA A 283 12.86 1.20 4.29
C ALA A 283 13.13 2.23 3.18
N TYR A 284 12.64 3.49 3.27
CA TYR A 284 12.75 4.44 2.16
C TYR A 284 13.79 5.52 2.41
N GLY A 285 14.55 5.85 1.36
CA GLY A 285 15.47 6.97 1.35
C GLY A 285 16.92 6.59 1.61
N LYS A 286 17.67 7.49 2.28
CA LYS A 286 19.07 7.24 2.65
C LYS A 286 19.14 6.26 3.81
N ARG A 287 20.19 5.44 3.84
CA ARG A 287 20.44 4.40 4.85
C ARG A 287 20.23 4.88 6.30
N GLU A 288 20.63 6.09 6.61
CA GLU A 288 20.52 6.67 7.95
C GLU A 288 19.09 7.14 8.32
N ASN A 289 18.12 7.07 7.38
CA ASN A 289 16.79 7.64 7.56
C ASN A 289 15.68 6.60 7.76
N HIS A 290 15.98 5.30 7.64
CA HIS A 290 14.98 4.25 7.73
C HIS A 290 15.47 3.05 8.55
N PHE A 291 14.54 2.25 9.08
CA PHE A 291 14.81 1.13 9.98
C PHE A 291 15.67 0.05 9.31
N PHE A 292 15.37 -0.30 8.07
CA PHE A 292 16.14 -1.27 7.28
C PHE A 292 17.55 -0.80 6.95
N GLY A 293 17.93 0.41 7.34
CA GLY A 293 19.29 0.97 7.17
C GLY A 293 20.25 0.64 8.31
N ASP A 294 19.78 0.12 9.43
CA ASP A 294 20.59 -0.26 10.60
C ASP A 294 20.20 -1.64 11.09
N LYS A 295 21.19 -2.54 11.26
CA LYS A 295 20.94 -3.92 11.62
C LYS A 295 20.21 -4.08 12.96
N LYS A 296 20.61 -3.31 13.98
CA LYS A 296 20.00 -3.44 15.32
C LYS A 296 18.59 -2.89 15.34
N ILE A 297 18.38 -1.73 14.70
CA ILE A 297 17.05 -1.13 14.59
C ILE A 297 16.12 -2.04 13.78
N TRP A 298 16.60 -2.57 12.65
CA TRP A 298 15.80 -3.47 11.84
C TRP A 298 15.43 -4.75 12.58
N GLN A 299 16.38 -5.42 13.21
CA GLN A 299 16.11 -6.63 13.97
C GLN A 299 15.09 -6.40 15.08
N SER A 300 15.26 -5.32 15.86
CA SER A 300 14.31 -4.96 16.92
C SER A 300 12.90 -4.66 16.35
N PHE A 301 12.81 -3.91 15.24
CA PHE A 301 11.55 -3.58 14.58
C PHE A 301 10.85 -4.83 14.05
N ARG A 302 11.59 -5.72 13.39
CA ARG A 302 11.11 -7.00 12.86
C ARG A 302 10.63 -7.91 13.96
N ASP A 303 11.45 -8.11 14.98
CA ASP A 303 11.16 -9.04 16.09
C ASP A 303 9.92 -8.58 16.86
N PHE A 304 9.80 -7.28 17.14
CA PHE A 304 8.58 -6.69 17.74
C PHE A 304 7.34 -6.97 16.88
N HIS A 305 7.46 -6.79 15.56
CA HIS A 305 6.35 -7.02 14.65
C HIS A 305 5.89 -8.49 14.69
N PHE A 306 6.82 -9.44 14.54
CA PHE A 306 6.48 -10.86 14.54
C PHE A 306 5.94 -11.34 15.90
N GLU A 307 6.47 -10.82 17.00
CA GLU A 307 5.99 -11.16 18.34
C GLU A 307 4.53 -10.74 18.58
N HIS A 308 4.15 -9.55 18.11
CA HIS A 308 2.84 -8.96 18.46
C HIS A 308 1.79 -9.08 17.35
N VAL A 309 2.19 -9.12 16.08
CA VAL A 309 1.25 -9.11 14.94
C VAL A 309 1.01 -10.51 14.38
N GLN A 310 2.03 -11.37 14.32
CA GLN A 310 1.89 -12.72 13.78
C GLN A 310 0.82 -13.57 14.49
N PRO A 311 0.72 -13.59 15.84
CA PRO A 311 -0.32 -14.33 16.53
C PRO A 311 -1.75 -13.88 16.18
N ILE A 312 -1.92 -12.60 15.84
CA ILE A 312 -3.24 -12.07 15.42
C ILE A 312 -3.63 -12.65 14.06
N LYS A 313 -2.66 -12.73 13.14
CA LYS A 313 -2.86 -13.32 11.81
C LYS A 313 -3.15 -14.81 11.88
N ASP A 314 -2.39 -15.54 12.67
CA ASP A 314 -2.55 -16.99 12.84
C ASP A 314 -3.93 -17.35 13.40
N GLY A 315 -4.56 -16.43 14.12
CA GLY A 315 -5.92 -16.54 14.64
C GLY A 315 -7.03 -16.06 13.69
N GLU A 316 -6.72 -15.71 12.44
CA GLU A 316 -7.73 -15.29 11.46
C GLU A 316 -8.45 -16.47 10.81
N GLU A 317 -9.75 -16.30 10.60
CA GLU A 317 -10.56 -17.26 9.85
C GLU A 317 -10.28 -17.20 8.35
N LYS A 318 -10.47 -18.32 7.66
CA LYS A 318 -10.38 -18.35 6.20
C LYS A 318 -11.47 -17.48 5.57
N ILE A 319 -11.14 -16.86 4.45
CA ILE A 319 -12.06 -15.99 3.72
C ILE A 319 -13.21 -16.81 3.14
N ASP A 320 -14.44 -16.40 3.44
CA ASP A 320 -15.63 -16.90 2.76
C ASP A 320 -15.93 -16.04 1.52
N PHE A 321 -15.60 -16.57 0.37
CA PHE A 321 -15.85 -15.92 -0.93
C PHE A 321 -17.31 -15.95 -1.36
N ALA A 322 -18.17 -16.75 -0.72
CA ALA A 322 -19.60 -16.82 -1.02
C ALA A 322 -20.43 -15.68 -0.40
N THR A 323 -19.78 -14.82 0.38
CA THR A 323 -20.43 -13.66 1.02
C THR A 323 -21.00 -12.70 -0.02
N GLU A 324 -22.28 -12.28 0.11
CA GLU A 324 -22.97 -11.37 -0.81
C GLU A 324 -22.21 -10.05 -1.07
N ASN A 325 -21.54 -9.51 -0.04
CA ASN A 325 -20.75 -8.29 -0.15
C ASN A 325 -19.32 -8.53 0.32
N LEU A 326 -18.53 -9.18 -0.53
CA LEU A 326 -17.14 -9.53 -0.21
C LEU A 326 -16.30 -8.29 0.13
N THR A 327 -16.50 -7.16 -0.54
CA THR A 327 -15.73 -5.93 -0.26
C THR A 327 -15.98 -5.42 1.16
N ALA A 328 -17.25 -5.41 1.61
CA ALA A 328 -17.59 -5.03 2.98
C ALA A 328 -17.02 -6.03 4.00
N TYR A 329 -17.13 -7.32 3.72
CA TYR A 329 -16.60 -8.40 4.57
C TYR A 329 -15.07 -8.27 4.74
N LEU A 330 -14.31 -8.04 3.64
CA LEU A 330 -12.86 -7.91 3.70
C LEU A 330 -12.44 -6.62 4.42
N ASN A 331 -13.17 -5.53 4.24
CA ASN A 331 -12.92 -4.30 5.00
C ASN A 331 -13.18 -4.50 6.50
N ASP A 332 -14.23 -5.21 6.87
CA ASP A 332 -14.52 -5.55 8.27
C ASP A 332 -13.44 -6.46 8.86
N ARG A 333 -12.97 -7.45 8.10
CA ARG A 333 -11.83 -8.31 8.48
C ARG A 333 -10.58 -7.48 8.78
N ASP A 334 -10.23 -6.54 7.90
CA ASP A 334 -9.05 -5.69 8.08
C ASP A 334 -9.21 -4.73 9.26
N ASN A 335 -10.42 -4.22 9.51
CA ASN A 335 -10.75 -3.43 10.70
C ASN A 335 -10.61 -4.27 11.98
N ARG A 336 -11.12 -5.50 12.00
CA ARG A 336 -10.97 -6.42 13.14
C ARG A 336 -9.51 -6.77 13.41
N PHE A 337 -8.72 -6.98 12.36
CA PHE A 337 -7.28 -7.19 12.47
C PHE A 337 -6.60 -5.99 13.14
N PHE A 338 -6.91 -4.77 12.69
CA PHE A 338 -6.39 -3.54 13.30
C PHE A 338 -6.84 -3.38 14.77
N GLU A 339 -8.12 -3.61 15.06
CA GLU A 339 -8.62 -3.51 16.45
C GLU A 339 -7.94 -4.51 17.40
N LYS A 340 -7.71 -5.75 16.95
CA LYS A 340 -6.97 -6.77 17.71
C LYS A 340 -5.50 -6.41 17.93
N SER A 341 -4.93 -5.52 17.11
CA SER A 341 -3.56 -5.04 17.26
C SER A 341 -3.39 -3.97 18.34
N LYS A 342 -4.45 -3.55 19.04
CA LYS A 342 -4.39 -2.56 20.10
C LYS A 342 -4.04 -3.19 21.43
N ASN A 343 -3.11 -2.58 22.15
CA ASN A 343 -2.76 -2.95 23.52
C ASN A 343 -3.83 -2.49 24.53
N GLU A 344 -3.66 -2.83 25.79
CA GLU A 344 -4.60 -2.46 26.87
C GLU A 344 -4.84 -0.94 27.01
N LYS A 345 -3.92 -0.11 26.52
CA LYS A 345 -4.04 1.35 26.49
C LYS A 345 -4.71 1.87 25.21
N GLY A 346 -5.17 0.99 24.33
CA GLY A 346 -5.80 1.34 23.06
C GLY A 346 -4.83 1.77 21.95
N LYS A 347 -3.52 1.69 22.18
CA LYS A 347 -2.50 2.01 21.16
C LYS A 347 -2.21 0.77 20.31
N SER A 348 -2.20 0.93 18.99
CA SER A 348 -1.86 -0.16 18.08
C SER A 348 -0.37 -0.51 18.17
N PHE A 349 -0.05 -1.81 18.12
CA PHE A 349 1.32 -2.32 18.00
C PHE A 349 2.04 -1.77 16.75
N PHE A 350 1.31 -1.50 15.67
CA PHE A 350 1.87 -0.86 14.48
C PHE A 350 2.40 0.54 14.79
N THR A 351 1.59 1.37 15.48
CA THR A 351 1.98 2.74 15.87
C THR A 351 3.14 2.69 16.87
N GLU A 352 3.05 1.84 17.88
CA GLU A 352 4.07 1.70 18.90
C GLU A 352 5.42 1.31 18.28
N ASN A 353 5.41 0.35 17.34
CA ASN A 353 6.60 -0.10 16.64
C ASN A 353 7.25 1.02 15.80
N ILE A 354 6.46 1.74 15.01
CA ILE A 354 6.97 2.87 14.20
C ILE A 354 7.57 3.96 15.08
N GLU A 355 6.85 4.41 16.09
CA GLU A 355 7.28 5.54 16.93
C GLU A 355 8.53 5.23 17.73
N SER A 356 8.59 4.04 18.36
CA SER A 356 9.75 3.63 19.15
C SER A 356 11.01 3.52 18.29
N HIS A 357 10.91 2.92 17.10
CA HIS A 357 12.07 2.78 16.23
C HIS A 357 12.42 4.06 15.47
N TYR A 358 11.46 4.95 15.23
CA TYR A 358 11.76 6.30 14.75
C TYR A 358 12.59 7.10 15.76
N GLN A 359 12.29 7.00 17.05
CA GLN A 359 13.10 7.60 18.10
C GLN A 359 14.54 7.06 18.10
N LEU A 360 14.73 5.74 17.90
CA LEU A 360 16.07 5.16 17.79
C LEU A 360 16.86 5.72 16.61
N ILE A 361 16.21 5.98 15.46
CA ILE A 361 16.84 6.67 14.34
C ILE A 361 17.25 8.10 14.72
N GLN A 362 16.40 8.85 15.44
CA GLN A 362 16.74 10.20 15.88
C GLN A 362 17.92 10.19 16.85
N TYR A 363 17.96 9.26 17.80
CA TYR A 363 19.10 9.08 18.69
C TYR A 363 20.38 8.75 17.92
N ARG A 364 20.31 7.86 16.91
CA ARG A 364 21.47 7.57 16.06
C ARG A 364 21.96 8.78 15.27
N LYS A 365 21.06 9.60 14.75
CA LYS A 365 21.42 10.84 14.05
C LYS A 365 22.10 11.85 14.99
N SER A 366 21.69 11.87 16.24
CA SER A 366 22.23 12.76 17.26
C SER A 366 23.43 12.16 18.03
N HIS A 367 23.98 11.02 17.58
CA HIS A 367 25.09 10.37 18.32
C HIS A 367 26.34 11.25 18.48
N ASN A 368 26.53 12.24 17.61
CA ASN A 368 27.58 13.24 17.70
C ASN A 368 27.19 14.45 18.58
N GLU A 369 26.00 14.46 19.17
CA GLU A 369 25.47 15.50 20.06
C GLU A 369 25.24 14.94 21.47
N PRO A 370 26.32 14.56 22.22
CA PRO A 370 26.17 13.85 23.49
C PRO A 370 25.40 14.65 24.55
N GLU A 371 25.55 15.97 24.60
CA GLU A 371 24.81 16.85 25.50
C GLU A 371 23.29 16.75 25.26
N LYS A 372 22.85 16.81 24.02
CA LYS A 372 21.44 16.68 23.64
C LYS A 372 20.85 15.33 24.03
N LEU A 373 21.60 14.24 23.83
CA LEU A 373 21.15 12.89 24.21
C LEU A 373 21.04 12.74 25.71
N ILE A 374 22.00 13.32 26.48
CA ILE A 374 21.98 13.29 27.93
C ILE A 374 20.82 14.13 28.48
N ASN A 375 20.57 15.32 27.92
CA ASN A 375 19.41 16.13 28.30
C ASN A 375 18.10 15.43 28.07
N ASN A 376 17.90 14.78 26.88
CA ASN A 376 16.71 13.99 26.63
C ASN A 376 16.52 12.83 27.63
N ALA A 377 17.61 12.20 28.06
CA ALA A 377 17.56 11.13 29.06
C ALA A 377 17.18 11.68 30.45
N ILE A 378 17.69 12.84 30.83
CA ILE A 378 17.34 13.53 32.09
C ILE A 378 15.86 13.87 32.08
N ASP A 379 15.37 14.54 31.03
CA ASP A 379 13.95 14.93 30.89
C ASP A 379 13.02 13.72 31.00
N ALA A 380 13.40 12.59 30.37
CA ALA A 380 12.63 11.35 30.42
C ALA A 380 12.60 10.72 31.82
N LEU A 381 13.71 10.78 32.56
CA LEU A 381 13.81 10.27 33.94
C LEU A 381 13.04 11.16 34.93
N ASP A 382 13.11 12.48 34.77
CA ASP A 382 12.38 13.44 35.60
C ASP A 382 10.87 13.36 35.42
N ALA A 383 10.40 12.92 34.24
CA ALA A 383 8.98 12.72 33.96
C ALA A 383 8.39 11.45 34.60
N ILE A 384 9.20 10.59 35.22
CA ILE A 384 8.72 9.35 35.85
C ILE A 384 7.98 9.67 37.14
N ASP A 385 6.69 9.31 37.21
CA ASP A 385 5.92 9.36 38.45
C ASP A 385 6.32 8.17 39.36
N GLN A 386 7.16 8.47 40.35
CA GLN A 386 7.64 7.50 41.34
C GLN A 386 6.51 7.03 42.30
N GLY A 387 5.38 7.74 42.37
CA GLY A 387 4.20 7.33 43.13
C GLY A 387 3.28 6.31 42.40
N HIS A 388 3.55 6.08 41.12
CA HIS A 388 2.74 5.14 40.34
C HIS A 388 2.98 3.68 40.77
N LYS A 389 1.91 2.89 40.93
CA LYS A 389 1.97 1.48 41.40
C LYS A 389 2.95 0.59 40.60
N ALA A 390 3.12 0.86 39.29
CA ALA A 390 4.04 0.09 38.46
C ALA A 390 5.51 0.47 38.66
N PHE A 391 5.83 1.54 39.41
CA PHE A 391 7.21 1.97 39.62
C PHE A 391 8.03 0.90 40.36
N SER A 392 7.43 0.24 41.35
CA SER A 392 8.09 -0.81 42.15
C SER A 392 8.10 -2.19 41.49
N ALA A 393 7.62 -2.32 40.25
CA ALA A 393 7.65 -3.60 39.55
C ALA A 393 9.09 -4.08 39.30
N PRO A 394 9.41 -5.38 39.50
CA PRO A 394 10.77 -5.89 39.34
C PRO A 394 11.43 -5.52 38.01
N MET A 395 10.67 -5.54 36.91
CA MET A 395 11.15 -5.17 35.58
C MET A 395 11.52 -3.67 35.47
N VAL A 396 10.87 -2.78 36.23
CA VAL A 396 11.18 -1.35 36.25
C VAL A 396 12.46 -1.13 37.04
N MET A 397 12.61 -1.80 38.18
CA MET A 397 13.79 -1.73 39.03
C MET A 397 15.05 -2.22 38.28
N GLU A 398 14.96 -3.34 37.58
CA GLU A 398 16.03 -3.84 36.73
C GLU A 398 16.49 -2.83 35.65
N LYS A 399 15.55 -2.12 35.05
CA LYS A 399 15.87 -1.05 34.08
C LYS A 399 16.54 0.15 34.73
N ILE A 400 16.16 0.53 35.95
CA ILE A 400 16.80 1.59 36.70
C ILE A 400 18.23 1.20 37.06
N GLU A 401 18.45 -0.02 37.50
CA GLU A 401 19.80 -0.55 37.75
C GLU A 401 20.67 -0.50 36.50
N LYS A 402 20.15 -0.89 35.36
CA LYS A 402 20.84 -0.82 34.08
C LYS A 402 21.19 0.62 33.65
N ILE A 403 20.31 1.59 33.90
CA ILE A 403 20.61 3.01 33.67
C ILE A 403 21.77 3.44 34.55
N ASN A 404 21.78 3.07 35.84
CA ASN A 404 22.83 3.35 36.77
C ASN A 404 24.18 2.76 36.31
N GLU A 405 24.20 1.49 35.87
CA GLU A 405 25.41 0.86 35.31
C GLU A 405 25.97 1.63 34.12
N ILE A 406 25.10 2.06 33.19
CA ILE A 406 25.49 2.82 31.99
C ILE A 406 26.12 4.16 32.41
N THR A 407 25.50 4.90 33.33
CA THR A 407 25.98 6.20 33.80
C THR A 407 27.32 6.10 34.55
N ILE A 408 27.47 5.09 35.40
CA ILE A 408 28.75 4.79 36.09
C ILE A 408 29.86 4.50 35.07
N LYS A 409 29.56 3.69 34.04
CA LYS A 409 30.52 3.37 32.96
C LYS A 409 30.96 4.61 32.17
N MET A 410 30.05 5.55 31.93
CA MET A 410 30.36 6.82 31.25
C MET A 410 31.27 7.71 32.14
N LEU A 411 30.94 7.89 33.43
CA LEU A 411 31.71 8.65 34.36
C LEU A 411 33.11 8.06 34.59
N ARG A 412 33.24 6.74 34.67
CA ARG A 412 34.52 6.03 34.83
C ARG A 412 35.53 6.33 33.74
N ARG A 413 35.06 6.58 32.52
CA ARG A 413 35.93 6.88 31.35
C ARG A 413 36.40 8.34 31.33
N SER A 414 35.60 9.28 31.85
CA SER A 414 35.80 10.72 31.63
C SER A 414 36.22 11.49 32.87
N ALA A 415 35.92 11.03 34.09
CA ALA A 415 36.18 11.74 35.30
C ALA A 415 36.18 10.81 36.54
N PRO A 416 37.23 10.04 36.79
CA PRO A 416 37.25 9.09 37.91
C PRO A 416 37.10 9.76 39.28
N GLU A 417 37.60 11.01 39.45
CA GLU A 417 37.40 11.76 40.68
C GLU A 417 35.93 12.15 40.94
N ARG A 418 35.15 12.43 39.88
CA ARG A 418 33.70 12.68 39.99
C ARG A 418 32.93 11.43 40.38
N LEU A 419 33.36 10.28 39.88
CA LEU A 419 32.78 8.98 40.25
C LEU A 419 33.00 8.72 41.76
N LEU A 420 34.21 8.92 42.27
CA LEU A 420 34.51 8.80 43.71
C LEU A 420 33.67 9.78 44.56
N SER A 421 33.51 11.03 44.11
CA SER A 421 32.65 12.02 44.77
C SER A 421 31.19 11.55 44.83
N HIS A 422 30.71 10.95 43.77
CA HIS A 422 29.33 10.41 43.68
C HIS A 422 29.16 9.22 44.64
N VAL A 423 30.12 8.27 44.69
CA VAL A 423 30.10 7.16 45.65
C VAL A 423 30.03 7.67 47.09
N VAL A 424 30.83 8.70 47.45
CA VAL A 424 30.78 9.30 48.77
C VAL A 424 29.40 9.91 49.08
N GLN A 425 28.77 10.58 48.09
CA GLN A 425 27.41 11.12 48.29
C GLN A 425 26.37 9.99 48.46
N MET A 426 26.46 8.94 47.67
CA MET A 426 25.57 7.77 47.80
C MET A 426 25.67 7.14 49.18
N LEU A 427 26.88 6.91 49.67
CA LEU A 427 27.10 6.38 51.01
C LEU A 427 26.50 7.30 52.10
N LYS A 428 26.60 8.62 51.95
CA LYS A 428 25.99 9.60 52.87
C LYS A 428 24.47 9.63 52.85
N SER A 429 23.85 9.24 51.73
CA SER A 429 22.38 9.23 51.55
C SER A 429 21.70 7.97 52.12
N ILE A 430 22.46 6.92 52.44
CA ILE A 430 21.93 5.69 53.04
C ILE A 430 21.51 6.00 54.48
N LYS A 431 20.21 5.88 54.78
CA LYS A 431 19.68 6.03 56.14
C LYS A 431 19.76 4.68 56.85
N CYS A 432 20.55 4.60 57.89
CA CYS A 432 20.76 3.37 58.65
C CYS A 432 19.47 2.85 59.34
N GLU A 433 18.46 3.68 59.43
CA GLU A 433 17.15 3.33 60.05
C GLU A 433 16.29 2.42 59.15
N ASP A 434 16.50 2.46 57.81
CA ASP A 434 15.71 1.74 56.80
C ASP A 434 16.10 0.27 56.68
N GLY A 435 17.18 -0.19 57.31
CA GLY A 435 17.74 -1.55 57.13
C GLY A 435 17.85 -2.37 58.41
N ARG A 436 16.92 -2.25 59.36
CA ARG A 436 17.00 -2.99 60.66
C ARG A 436 16.99 -4.51 60.52
N GLU A 437 16.34 -5.04 59.53
CA GLU A 437 16.26 -6.49 59.27
C GLU A 437 17.48 -7.04 58.53
N GLU A 438 18.27 -6.19 57.86
CA GLU A 438 19.44 -6.57 57.04
C GLU A 438 20.78 -6.07 57.64
N LYS A 439 20.80 -5.76 58.93
CA LYS A 439 21.94 -5.17 59.61
C LYS A 439 23.27 -5.87 59.38
N ASP A 440 23.28 -7.20 59.45
CA ASP A 440 24.51 -7.99 59.32
C ASP A 440 25.03 -7.97 57.88
N GLU A 441 24.16 -7.98 56.88
CA GLU A 441 24.49 -7.87 55.46
C GLU A 441 25.04 -6.45 55.14
N MET A 442 24.40 -5.40 55.65
CA MET A 442 24.89 -4.03 55.52
C MET A 442 26.27 -3.86 56.12
N LEU A 443 26.52 -4.43 57.28
CA LEU A 443 27.84 -4.37 57.93
C LEU A 443 28.91 -5.11 57.10
N LEU A 444 28.55 -6.23 56.45
CA LEU A 444 29.47 -6.93 55.56
C LEU A 444 29.82 -6.08 54.33
N LYS A 445 28.84 -5.40 53.73
CA LYS A 445 29.04 -4.49 52.61
C LYS A 445 29.88 -3.27 52.96
N ILE A 446 29.69 -2.69 54.14
CA ILE A 446 30.53 -1.59 54.61
C ILE A 446 31.98 -2.02 54.76
N LYS A 447 32.26 -3.19 55.34
CA LYS A 447 33.61 -3.75 55.42
C LYS A 447 34.26 -4.01 54.07
N GLU A 448 33.45 -4.44 53.08
CA GLU A 448 33.91 -4.63 51.71
C GLU A 448 34.30 -3.25 51.09
N ILE A 449 33.47 -2.23 51.26
CA ILE A 449 33.74 -0.85 50.81
C ILE A 449 35.02 -0.31 51.43
N GLU A 450 35.20 -0.44 52.76
CA GLU A 450 36.41 -0.05 53.45
C GLU A 450 37.67 -0.70 52.87
N ARG A 451 37.62 -2.03 52.62
CA ARG A 451 38.72 -2.76 52.03
C ARG A 451 39.05 -2.30 50.61
N VAL A 452 38.05 -2.05 49.77
CA VAL A 452 38.24 -1.57 48.40
C VAL A 452 38.79 -0.15 48.40
N ALA A 453 38.26 0.75 49.26
CA ALA A 453 38.75 2.11 49.40
C ALA A 453 40.21 2.18 49.86
N TYR A 454 40.57 1.33 50.83
CA TYR A 454 41.97 1.23 51.32
C TYR A 454 42.93 0.72 50.21
N GLN A 455 42.52 -0.27 49.41
CA GLN A 455 43.34 -0.75 48.31
C GLN A 455 43.51 0.33 47.22
N MET A 456 42.45 1.02 46.85
CA MET A 456 42.51 2.14 45.90
C MET A 456 43.40 3.29 46.37
N GLU A 457 43.35 3.66 47.66
CA GLU A 457 44.27 4.65 48.25
C GLU A 457 45.73 4.25 48.09
N LYS A 458 46.04 2.97 48.32
CA LYS A 458 47.38 2.40 48.16
C LYS A 458 47.85 2.43 46.71
N ASP A 459 46.95 2.06 45.78
CA ASP A 459 47.25 2.04 44.34
C ASP A 459 47.50 3.47 43.82
N ILE A 460 46.68 4.46 44.24
CA ILE A 460 46.84 5.86 43.85
C ILE A 460 48.16 6.45 44.41
N LYS A 461 48.55 6.08 45.64
CA LYS A 461 49.82 6.50 46.22
C LYS A 461 51.04 5.88 45.54
N ALA A 462 50.87 4.82 44.82
CA ALA A 462 51.92 4.13 44.05
C ALA A 462 52.09 4.66 42.61
N LEU A 463 51.12 5.49 42.10
CA LEU A 463 51.21 6.23 40.83
C LEU A 463 52.14 7.45 40.99
#